data_558f7af141983d121562ef208800d604
#
_entry.id   558f7af141983d121562ef208800d604
#
_cell.length_a   1.000
_cell.length_b   1.000
_cell.length_c   1.000
_cell.angle_alpha   90.00
_cell.angle_beta   90.00
_cell.angle_gamma   90.00
#
_symmetry.space_group_name_H-M   'P 1'
#
loop_
_entity.id
_entity.type
_entity.pdbx_description
1 polymer ?
#
loop_
_entity_poly.entity_id
_entity_poly.type
_entity_poly.pdbx_seq_one_letter_code
_entity_poly.pdbx_strand_id
1 'polypeptide(L)'
;RFLNVWVIMNRCKEIQMNNYIEKLKSRSPLIHNITNMVTINDVANIELACGARPIMAMAPQEMDEVTGICDGLNLNIGTPSEERFEAMRIAARMAAEKNIPIVLDLVGVGVSRSRMDFVMSLLDEVHVDVIKGNLSEVKAVMEHGRCDGGVEVTDTADESDAKALACRAALRYGCICVITGETD
;
A
#
# COMPACT_ATOMS: atom_id res chain seq x y z
N ARG A 1 0.93 -7.78 22.58
CA ARG A 1 0.06 -6.68 22.07
C ARG A 1 -0.36 -6.85 20.60
N PHE A 2 -0.05 -7.98 19.95
CA PHE A 2 -0.30 -8.22 18.51
C PHE A 2 -1.50 -9.13 18.19
N LEU A 3 -2.30 -9.54 19.19
CA LEU A 3 -3.44 -10.45 18.98
C LEU A 3 -4.74 -9.77 18.53
N ASN A 4 -4.77 -8.45 18.35
CA ASN A 4 -6.03 -7.72 18.14
C ASN A 4 -6.36 -7.33 16.69
N VAL A 5 -5.44 -7.49 15.73
CA VAL A 5 -5.69 -7.05 14.35
C VAL A 5 -6.73 -7.96 13.66
N TRP A 6 -6.63 -9.27 13.87
CA TRP A 6 -7.57 -10.23 13.26
C TRP A 6 -8.97 -10.20 13.89
N VAL A 7 -9.08 -9.91 15.19
CA VAL A 7 -10.37 -9.78 15.89
C VAL A 7 -11.12 -8.52 15.45
N ILE A 8 -10.42 -7.49 15.01
CA ILE A 8 -11.00 -6.23 14.49
C ILE A 8 -11.68 -6.47 13.14
N MET A 9 -11.09 -7.27 12.23
CA MET A 9 -11.66 -7.54 10.91
C MET A 9 -12.99 -8.32 10.96
N ASN A 10 -13.17 -9.24 11.90
CA ASN A 10 -14.38 -10.06 11.99
C ASN A 10 -15.54 -9.46 12.81
N ARG A 11 -15.32 -8.38 13.56
CA ARG A 11 -16.33 -7.65 14.32
C ARG A 11 -16.84 -6.37 13.67
N CYS A 12 -16.25 -5.96 12.53
CA CYS A 12 -16.54 -4.72 11.84
C CYS A 12 -17.57 -4.87 10.72
N LYS A 13 -18.69 -5.54 10.96
CA LYS A 13 -19.79 -5.54 10.01
C LYS A 13 -20.61 -4.24 10.17
N GLU A 14 -20.72 -3.47 9.09
CA GLU A 14 -21.64 -2.35 8.79
C GLU A 14 -21.63 -1.11 9.72
N ILE A 15 -21.68 -1.23 11.03
CA ILE A 15 -21.80 -0.07 11.95
C ILE A 15 -20.48 0.72 12.05
N GLN A 16 -19.32 0.06 11.90
CA GLN A 16 -18.03 0.75 11.98
C GLN A 16 -17.64 1.43 10.67
N MET A 17 -18.02 0.88 9.52
CA MET A 17 -17.69 1.47 8.21
C MET A 17 -18.30 2.87 8.06
N ASN A 18 -19.56 3.05 8.41
CA ASN A 18 -20.22 4.37 8.40
C ASN A 18 -19.48 5.37 9.29
N ASN A 19 -18.97 4.95 10.45
CA ASN A 19 -18.22 5.83 11.35
C ASN A 19 -16.86 6.25 10.76
N TYR A 20 -16.18 5.37 9.98
CA TYR A 20 -14.93 5.74 9.31
C TYR A 20 -15.15 6.72 8.15
N ILE A 21 -16.19 6.52 7.35
CA ILE A 21 -16.55 7.46 6.26
C ILE A 21 -16.97 8.82 6.81
N GLU A 22 -17.74 8.86 7.89
CA GLU A 22 -18.10 10.12 8.55
C GLU A 22 -16.88 10.85 9.12
N LYS A 23 -15.95 10.11 9.74
CA LYS A 23 -14.67 10.67 10.22
C LYS A 23 -13.82 11.19 9.07
N LEU A 24 -13.76 10.46 7.96
CA LEU A 24 -13.03 10.88 6.76
C LEU A 24 -13.61 12.19 6.22
N LYS A 25 -14.93 12.26 6.04
CA LYS A 25 -15.64 13.47 5.60
C LYS A 25 -15.43 14.66 6.53
N SER A 26 -15.47 14.43 7.85
CA SER A 26 -15.30 15.50 8.83
C SER A 26 -13.88 16.06 8.89
N ARG A 27 -12.87 15.21 8.63
CA ARG A 27 -11.45 15.61 8.62
C ARG A 27 -11.01 16.15 7.26
N SER A 28 -11.65 15.68 6.19
CA SER A 28 -11.31 16.02 4.80
C SER A 28 -9.79 15.99 4.54
N PRO A 29 -9.11 14.84 4.80
CA PRO A 29 -7.66 14.77 4.71
C PRO A 29 -7.16 15.00 3.29
N LEU A 30 -5.98 15.61 3.18
CA LEU A 30 -5.27 15.76 1.92
C LEU A 30 -4.42 14.51 1.66
N ILE A 31 -4.69 13.79 0.58
CA ILE A 31 -4.00 12.56 0.23
C ILE A 31 -3.13 12.77 -1.01
N HIS A 32 -1.84 12.56 -0.86
CA HIS A 32 -0.93 12.58 -1.99
C HIS A 32 -0.94 11.21 -2.68
N ASN A 33 -1.24 11.22 -3.97
CA ASN A 33 -1.31 10.01 -4.79
C ASN A 33 -0.26 10.03 -5.89
N ILE A 34 0.73 9.15 -5.79
CA ILE A 34 1.60 8.81 -6.91
C ILE A 34 1.11 7.47 -7.44
N THR A 35 0.14 7.51 -8.36
CA THR A 35 -0.60 6.34 -8.83
C THR A 35 -0.37 6.05 -10.31
N ASN A 36 -0.89 4.94 -10.80
CA ASN A 36 -0.75 4.55 -12.21
C ASN A 36 -1.67 5.39 -13.12
N MET A 37 -1.23 5.55 -14.39
CA MET A 37 -1.93 6.40 -15.36
C MET A 37 -3.27 5.83 -15.83
N VAL A 38 -3.53 4.55 -15.60
CA VAL A 38 -4.78 3.91 -16.05
C VAL A 38 -5.95 4.29 -15.13
N THR A 39 -5.69 4.38 -13.82
CA THR A 39 -6.73 4.59 -12.80
C THR A 39 -6.63 5.92 -12.08
N ILE A 40 -5.74 6.82 -12.49
CA ILE A 40 -5.49 8.09 -11.79
C ILE A 40 -6.78 8.92 -11.57
N ASN A 41 -7.64 8.98 -12.57
CA ASN A 41 -8.89 9.72 -12.49
C ASN A 41 -9.90 9.04 -11.55
N ASP A 42 -9.95 7.71 -11.57
CA ASP A 42 -10.85 6.93 -10.71
C ASP A 42 -10.44 7.04 -9.23
N VAL A 43 -9.13 7.01 -8.95
CA VAL A 43 -8.59 7.22 -7.60
C VAL A 43 -8.97 8.60 -7.08
N ALA A 44 -8.77 9.66 -7.87
CA ALA A 44 -9.15 11.01 -7.48
C ALA A 44 -10.66 11.12 -7.20
N ASN A 45 -11.49 10.55 -8.08
CA ASN A 45 -12.94 10.63 -7.95
C ASN A 45 -13.47 9.85 -6.74
N ILE A 46 -12.94 8.65 -6.46
CA ILE A 46 -13.39 7.88 -5.30
C ILE A 46 -12.99 8.54 -3.98
N GLU A 47 -11.79 9.12 -3.90
CA GLU A 47 -11.35 9.87 -2.73
C GLU A 47 -12.24 11.09 -2.46
N LEU A 48 -12.56 11.87 -3.51
CA LEU A 48 -13.51 12.99 -3.41
C LEU A 48 -14.88 12.53 -2.96
N ALA A 49 -15.40 11.44 -3.51
CA ALA A 49 -16.69 10.87 -3.12
C ALA A 49 -16.70 10.41 -1.66
N CYS A 50 -15.57 9.92 -1.15
CA CYS A 50 -15.39 9.53 0.25
C CYS A 50 -15.18 10.73 1.19
N GLY A 51 -14.93 11.93 0.67
CA GLY A 51 -14.73 13.15 1.44
C GLY A 51 -13.27 13.50 1.73
N ALA A 52 -12.32 12.82 1.11
CA ALA A 52 -10.92 13.20 1.10
C ALA A 52 -10.63 14.25 0.00
N ARG A 53 -9.42 14.81 0.04
CA ARG A 53 -8.92 15.76 -0.98
C ARG A 53 -7.70 15.15 -1.65
N PRO A 54 -7.83 14.60 -2.88
CA PRO A 54 -6.69 14.04 -3.59
C PRO A 54 -5.78 15.14 -4.16
N ILE A 55 -4.48 14.91 -4.11
CA ILE A 55 -3.49 15.63 -4.90
C ILE A 55 -2.69 14.60 -5.71
N MET A 56 -2.55 14.85 -7.03
CA MET A 56 -2.00 13.90 -7.99
C MET A 56 -0.65 14.38 -8.53
N ALA A 57 0.20 14.93 -7.66
CA ALA A 57 1.53 15.40 -8.03
C ALA A 57 2.46 14.23 -8.34
N MET A 58 3.31 14.36 -9.38
CA MET A 58 4.20 13.29 -9.81
C MET A 58 5.60 13.76 -10.20
N ALA A 59 5.85 15.07 -10.25
CA ALA A 59 7.16 15.59 -10.61
C ALA A 59 8.12 15.50 -9.41
N PRO A 60 9.29 14.84 -9.54
CA PRO A 60 10.22 14.68 -8.40
C PRO A 60 10.57 16.00 -7.70
N GLN A 61 10.58 17.11 -8.43
CA GLN A 61 10.97 18.42 -7.93
C GLN A 61 10.00 19.02 -6.91
N GLU A 62 8.75 18.57 -6.88
CA GLU A 62 7.73 19.09 -5.96
C GLU A 62 7.39 18.14 -4.79
N MET A 63 8.00 16.94 -4.76
CA MET A 63 7.60 15.88 -3.83
C MET A 63 7.74 16.28 -2.36
N ASP A 64 8.84 16.93 -2.00
CA ASP A 64 9.08 17.37 -0.61
C ASP A 64 8.01 18.36 -0.13
N GLU A 65 7.68 19.34 -0.98
CA GLU A 65 6.71 20.37 -0.65
C GLU A 65 5.28 19.79 -0.59
N VAL A 66 4.89 19.00 -1.62
CA VAL A 66 3.55 18.45 -1.73
C VAL A 66 3.30 17.39 -0.67
N THR A 67 4.19 16.38 -0.54
CA THR A 67 4.01 15.34 0.47
C THR A 67 4.02 15.94 1.87
N GLY A 68 4.90 16.92 2.10
CA GLY A 68 5.08 17.55 3.41
C GLY A 68 3.85 18.28 3.98
N ILE A 69 2.83 18.56 3.18
CA ILE A 69 1.56 19.19 3.61
C ILE A 69 0.38 18.21 3.60
N CYS A 70 0.60 16.94 3.23
CA CYS A 70 -0.45 15.93 3.14
C CYS A 70 -0.65 15.16 4.45
N ASP A 71 -1.84 14.58 4.59
CA ASP A 71 -2.24 13.75 5.73
C ASP A 71 -2.01 12.25 5.47
N GLY A 72 -1.73 11.86 4.22
CA GLY A 72 -1.45 10.49 3.81
C GLY A 72 -0.76 10.42 2.45
N LEU A 73 0.00 9.36 2.21
CA LEU A 73 0.70 9.08 0.95
C LEU A 73 0.25 7.72 0.40
N ASN A 74 -0.23 7.70 -0.85
CA ASN A 74 -0.61 6.51 -1.58
C ASN A 74 0.34 6.30 -2.77
N LEU A 75 1.04 5.18 -2.79
CA LEU A 75 2.00 4.79 -3.82
C LEU A 75 1.48 3.56 -4.57
N ASN A 76 1.33 3.66 -5.90
CA ASN A 76 0.92 2.55 -6.76
C ASN A 76 1.90 2.40 -7.93
N ILE A 77 2.54 1.24 -8.01
CA ILE A 77 3.64 0.96 -8.96
C ILE A 77 3.18 0.48 -10.34
N GLY A 78 1.90 0.62 -10.69
CA GLY A 78 1.29 -0.02 -11.87
C GLY A 78 1.83 0.41 -13.23
N THR A 79 2.24 1.67 -13.41
CA THR A 79 2.85 2.17 -14.66
C THR A 79 4.20 2.82 -14.36
N PRO A 80 5.26 2.00 -14.17
CA PRO A 80 6.54 2.48 -13.71
C PRO A 80 7.29 3.31 -14.77
N SER A 81 8.06 4.28 -14.28
CA SER A 81 9.14 4.96 -14.99
C SER A 81 10.22 5.34 -13.98
N GLU A 82 11.44 5.61 -14.42
CA GLU A 82 12.51 6.04 -13.52
C GLU A 82 12.13 7.31 -12.75
N GLU A 83 11.55 8.28 -13.45
CA GLU A 83 11.09 9.53 -12.85
C GLU A 83 10.03 9.31 -11.77
N ARG A 84 9.08 8.38 -12.00
CA ARG A 84 8.07 8.02 -10.99
C ARG A 84 8.67 7.32 -9.79
N PHE A 85 9.56 6.38 -10.01
CA PHE A 85 10.25 5.71 -8.91
C PHE A 85 11.06 6.70 -8.06
N GLU A 86 11.69 7.67 -8.71
CA GLU A 86 12.38 8.74 -7.99
C GLU A 86 11.40 9.61 -7.18
N ALA A 87 10.30 10.04 -7.81
CA ALA A 87 9.24 10.78 -7.10
C ALA A 87 8.70 10.01 -5.90
N MET A 88 8.42 8.71 -6.06
CA MET A 88 7.96 7.85 -4.97
C MET A 88 8.96 7.74 -3.82
N ARG A 89 10.28 7.64 -4.12
CA ARG A 89 11.31 7.61 -3.08
C ARG A 89 11.38 8.92 -2.29
N ILE A 90 11.40 10.05 -2.98
CA ILE A 90 11.43 11.36 -2.34
C ILE A 90 10.19 11.54 -1.45
N ALA A 91 9.00 11.28 -2.01
CA ALA A 91 7.74 11.38 -1.27
C ALA A 91 7.71 10.46 -0.04
N ALA A 92 8.17 9.20 -0.18
CA ALA A 92 8.19 8.24 0.92
C ALA A 92 9.14 8.66 2.05
N ARG A 93 10.33 9.19 1.72
CA ARG A 93 11.27 9.75 2.72
C ARG A 93 10.64 10.91 3.48
N MET A 94 10.04 11.87 2.76
CA MET A 94 9.36 13.01 3.36
C MET A 94 8.20 12.56 4.26
N ALA A 95 7.41 11.58 3.80
CA ALA A 95 6.32 11.02 4.60
C ALA A 95 6.84 10.35 5.89
N ALA A 96 7.92 9.57 5.80
CA ALA A 96 8.54 8.93 6.95
C ALA A 96 9.09 9.95 7.96
N GLU A 97 9.77 11.00 7.49
CA GLU A 97 10.28 12.09 8.34
C GLU A 97 9.17 12.81 9.10
N LYS A 98 8.01 12.98 8.48
CA LYS A 98 6.86 13.67 9.07
C LYS A 98 5.85 12.75 9.75
N ASN A 99 6.09 11.44 9.78
CA ASN A 99 5.15 10.43 10.28
C ASN A 99 3.79 10.47 9.56
N ILE A 100 3.80 10.74 8.26
CA ILE A 100 2.64 10.68 7.38
C ILE A 100 2.46 9.21 6.97
N PRO A 101 1.27 8.61 7.16
CA PRO A 101 1.05 7.19 6.84
C PRO A 101 1.19 6.92 5.34
N ILE A 102 1.83 5.79 5.02
CA ILE A 102 2.14 5.36 3.65
C ILE A 102 1.36 4.08 3.33
N VAL A 103 0.64 4.10 2.22
CA VAL A 103 0.03 2.93 1.59
C VAL A 103 0.81 2.57 0.33
N LEU A 104 1.26 1.33 0.20
CA LEU A 104 1.97 0.81 -0.97
C LEU A 104 1.13 -0.27 -1.67
N ASP A 105 0.71 0.01 -2.90
CA ASP A 105 -0.02 -0.90 -3.77
C ASP A 105 0.94 -1.60 -4.74
N LEU A 106 1.07 -2.91 -4.60
CA LEU A 106 2.05 -3.77 -5.28
C LEU A 106 1.72 -4.11 -6.74
N VAL A 107 0.82 -3.37 -7.39
CA VAL A 107 0.31 -3.69 -8.74
C VAL A 107 1.40 -4.16 -9.69
N GLY A 108 1.33 -5.45 -10.06
CA GLY A 108 2.23 -6.07 -11.02
C GLY A 108 3.69 -6.20 -10.55
N VAL A 109 3.97 -6.23 -9.26
CA VAL A 109 5.34 -6.34 -8.70
C VAL A 109 6.09 -7.55 -9.24
N GLY A 110 5.40 -8.68 -9.44
CA GLY A 110 5.99 -9.92 -9.98
C GLY A 110 6.24 -9.90 -11.49
N VAL A 111 5.74 -8.89 -12.22
CA VAL A 111 5.84 -8.85 -13.69
C VAL A 111 7.25 -8.50 -14.18
N SER A 112 8.01 -7.70 -13.42
CA SER A 112 9.35 -7.28 -13.83
C SER A 112 10.29 -7.12 -12.65
N ARG A 113 11.58 -7.40 -12.92
CA ARG A 113 12.64 -7.20 -11.93
C ARG A 113 12.69 -5.74 -11.44
N SER A 114 12.54 -4.78 -12.34
CA SER A 114 12.59 -3.35 -12.00
C SER A 114 11.55 -2.94 -10.94
N ARG A 115 10.31 -3.47 -11.03
CA ARG A 115 9.29 -3.23 -10.01
C ARG A 115 9.64 -3.88 -8.69
N MET A 116 10.10 -5.13 -8.74
CA MET A 116 10.51 -5.87 -7.55
C MET A 116 11.67 -5.17 -6.84
N ASP A 117 12.73 -4.83 -7.58
CA ASP A 117 13.91 -4.16 -7.02
C ASP A 117 13.54 -2.81 -6.38
N PHE A 118 12.63 -2.05 -7.03
CA PHE A 118 12.12 -0.81 -6.47
C PHE A 118 11.37 -1.05 -5.15
N VAL A 119 10.41 -1.98 -5.13
CA VAL A 119 9.61 -2.28 -3.93
C VAL A 119 10.50 -2.75 -2.78
N MET A 120 11.44 -3.66 -3.04
CA MET A 120 12.35 -4.16 -2.01
C MET A 120 13.23 -3.04 -1.45
N SER A 121 13.80 -2.22 -2.33
CA SER A 121 14.60 -1.05 -1.93
C SER A 121 13.79 -0.05 -1.10
N LEU A 122 12.53 0.20 -1.46
CA LEU A 122 11.67 1.13 -0.73
C LEU A 122 11.32 0.60 0.67
N LEU A 123 10.99 -0.71 0.78
CA LEU A 123 10.67 -1.35 2.05
C LEU A 123 11.88 -1.46 2.99
N ASP A 124 13.11 -1.49 2.44
CA ASP A 124 14.35 -1.44 3.23
C ASP A 124 14.67 0.00 3.71
N GLU A 125 14.19 1.01 2.99
CA GLU A 125 14.52 2.41 3.23
C GLU A 125 13.54 3.11 4.18
N VAL A 126 12.25 2.85 4.05
CA VAL A 126 11.20 3.52 4.83
C VAL A 126 10.20 2.52 5.40
N HIS A 127 9.61 2.88 6.55
CA HIS A 127 8.46 2.15 7.07
C HIS A 127 7.21 2.44 6.24
N VAL A 128 6.50 1.40 5.81
CA VAL A 128 5.21 1.48 5.12
C VAL A 128 4.11 0.98 6.06
N ASP A 129 3.05 1.74 6.26
CA ASP A 129 1.97 1.40 7.20
C ASP A 129 1.03 0.34 6.66
N VAL A 130 0.77 0.37 5.34
CA VAL A 130 -0.12 -0.57 4.67
C VAL A 130 0.51 -1.07 3.37
N ILE A 131 0.65 -2.39 3.24
CA ILE A 131 0.99 -3.04 1.98
C ILE A 131 -0.29 -3.69 1.42
N LYS A 132 -0.64 -3.36 0.17
CA LYS A 132 -1.80 -3.90 -0.53
C LYS A 132 -1.38 -4.57 -1.83
N GLY A 133 -1.97 -5.72 -2.12
CA GLY A 133 -1.79 -6.42 -3.39
C GLY A 133 -2.72 -7.64 -3.48
N ASN A 134 -2.78 -8.28 -4.64
CA ASN A 134 -3.41 -9.59 -4.72
C ASN A 134 -2.49 -10.68 -4.14
N LEU A 135 -3.00 -11.91 -4.04
CA LEU A 135 -2.26 -13.02 -3.43
C LEU A 135 -0.90 -13.27 -4.11
N SER A 136 -0.86 -13.24 -5.45
CA SER A 136 0.38 -13.49 -6.21
C SER A 136 1.41 -12.36 -6.04
N GLU A 137 0.97 -11.13 -5.91
CA GLU A 137 1.83 -9.96 -5.69
C GLU A 137 2.48 -9.99 -4.30
N VAL A 138 1.68 -10.23 -3.26
CA VAL A 138 2.20 -10.36 -1.89
C VAL A 138 3.12 -11.58 -1.76
N LYS A 139 2.77 -12.71 -2.40
CA LYS A 139 3.61 -13.90 -2.45
C LYS A 139 4.96 -13.60 -3.09
N ALA A 140 4.98 -12.92 -4.23
CA ALA A 140 6.21 -12.56 -4.94
C ALA A 140 7.16 -11.71 -4.07
N VAL A 141 6.65 -10.72 -3.34
CA VAL A 141 7.46 -9.90 -2.42
C VAL A 141 7.99 -10.73 -1.25
N MET A 142 7.17 -11.62 -0.69
CA MET A 142 7.55 -12.48 0.43
C MET A 142 8.60 -13.53 0.05
N GLU A 143 8.60 -14.02 -1.17
CA GLU A 143 9.55 -15.01 -1.69
C GLU A 143 10.86 -14.36 -2.13
N HIS A 144 10.83 -13.18 -2.74
CA HIS A 144 12.03 -12.48 -3.20
C HIS A 144 13.03 -12.18 -2.06
N GLY A 145 12.53 -11.86 -0.88
CA GLY A 145 13.37 -11.65 0.29
C GLY A 145 13.86 -12.93 0.99
N ARG A 146 13.66 -14.11 0.41
CA ARG A 146 14.17 -15.39 0.91
C ARG A 146 15.33 -15.87 0.06
N CYS A 147 16.52 -15.39 0.32
CA CYS A 147 17.73 -16.01 -0.19
C CYS A 147 18.18 -17.27 0.56
N ASP A 148 17.42 -17.75 1.57
CA ASP A 148 17.75 -18.97 2.30
C ASP A 148 16.50 -19.81 2.62
N GLY A 149 16.42 -20.99 2.02
CA GLY A 149 15.62 -22.13 2.46
C GLY A 149 14.21 -22.24 1.88
N GLY A 150 14.09 -23.09 0.86
CA GLY A 150 12.84 -23.39 0.17
C GLY A 150 11.66 -23.83 1.04
N VAL A 151 10.52 -23.30 0.71
CA VAL A 151 9.23 -23.97 0.84
C VAL A 151 8.53 -23.79 -0.49
N GLU A 152 8.35 -24.86 -1.25
CA GLU A 152 7.49 -24.92 -2.42
C GLU A 152 6.07 -24.58 -1.97
N VAL A 153 5.51 -23.49 -2.49
CA VAL A 153 4.09 -23.18 -2.34
C VAL A 153 3.39 -23.63 -3.61
N THR A 154 2.64 -24.70 -3.50
CA THR A 154 1.81 -25.25 -4.57
C THR A 154 0.67 -24.29 -4.96
N ASP A 155 0.35 -24.23 -6.24
CA ASP A 155 -0.60 -23.28 -6.88
C ASP A 155 -2.10 -23.48 -6.55
N THR A 156 -2.46 -24.15 -5.46
CA THR A 156 -3.83 -24.21 -4.97
C THR A 156 -3.99 -23.28 -3.78
N ALA A 157 -4.20 -21.99 -4.05
CA ALA A 157 -4.39 -20.98 -3.00
C ALA A 157 -5.81 -21.12 -2.42
N ASP A 158 -5.92 -21.71 -1.25
CA ASP A 158 -7.13 -21.69 -0.41
C ASP A 158 -7.15 -20.35 0.38
N GLU A 159 -8.34 -19.90 0.76
CA GLU A 159 -8.56 -18.70 1.59
C GLU A 159 -7.74 -18.71 2.89
N SER A 160 -7.48 -19.91 3.45
CA SER A 160 -6.58 -20.10 4.59
C SER A 160 -5.13 -19.66 4.29
N ASP A 161 -4.65 -19.87 3.07
CA ASP A 161 -3.29 -19.52 2.64
C ASP A 161 -3.12 -18.00 2.49
N ALA A 162 -4.14 -17.29 2.00
CA ALA A 162 -4.14 -15.83 1.89
C ALA A 162 -4.03 -15.17 3.28
N LYS A 163 -4.82 -15.63 4.25
CA LYS A 163 -4.75 -15.13 5.64
C LYS A 163 -3.40 -15.39 6.29
N ALA A 164 -2.86 -16.60 6.12
CA ALA A 164 -1.55 -16.95 6.66
C ALA A 164 -0.44 -16.11 6.01
N LEU A 165 -0.52 -15.86 4.71
CA LEU A 165 0.42 -15.02 3.98
C LEU A 165 0.33 -13.54 4.43
N ALA A 166 -0.88 -13.00 4.56
CA ALA A 166 -1.10 -11.63 5.05
C ALA A 166 -0.51 -11.44 6.45
N CYS A 167 -0.76 -12.38 7.37
CA CYS A 167 -0.18 -12.33 8.72
C CYS A 167 1.35 -12.38 8.70
N ARG A 168 1.95 -13.23 7.86
CA ARG A 168 3.41 -13.31 7.75
C ARG A 168 4.01 -12.04 7.16
N ALA A 169 3.38 -11.44 6.14
CA ALA A 169 3.82 -10.19 5.55
C ALA A 169 3.70 -9.03 6.56
N ALA A 170 2.58 -8.94 7.27
CA ALA A 170 2.37 -7.94 8.31
C ALA A 170 3.41 -8.04 9.43
N LEU A 171 3.75 -9.25 9.87
CA LEU A 171 4.80 -9.47 10.89
C LEU A 171 6.19 -9.14 10.37
N ARG A 172 6.49 -9.48 9.11
CA ARG A 172 7.81 -9.24 8.51
C ARG A 172 8.12 -7.76 8.36
N TYR A 173 7.14 -7.00 7.87
CA TYR A 173 7.31 -5.57 7.54
C TYR A 173 6.78 -4.63 8.64
N GLY A 174 6.20 -5.18 9.72
CA GLY A 174 5.64 -4.39 10.81
C GLY A 174 4.42 -3.56 10.44
N CYS A 175 3.69 -3.92 9.38
CA CYS A 175 2.63 -3.14 8.75
C CYS A 175 1.27 -3.87 8.74
N ILE A 176 0.25 -3.21 8.23
CA ILE A 176 -1.00 -3.86 7.82
C ILE A 176 -0.81 -4.44 6.42
N CYS A 177 -1.12 -5.73 6.23
CA CYS A 177 -1.12 -6.33 4.90
C CYS A 177 -2.56 -6.63 4.46
N VAL A 178 -2.93 -6.10 3.28
CA VAL A 178 -4.24 -6.31 2.65
C VAL A 178 -4.05 -7.14 1.40
N ILE A 179 -4.62 -8.36 1.39
CA ILE A 179 -4.65 -9.20 0.19
C ILE A 179 -6.04 -9.11 -0.41
N THR A 180 -6.13 -8.55 -1.62
CA THR A 180 -7.38 -8.43 -2.36
C THR A 180 -7.64 -9.68 -3.19
N GLY A 181 -8.92 -10.10 -3.29
CA GLY A 181 -9.34 -11.29 -4.00
C GLY A 181 -10.82 -11.28 -4.33
N GLU A 182 -11.39 -12.47 -4.59
CA GLU A 182 -12.82 -12.63 -4.82
C GLU A 182 -13.64 -12.36 -3.53
N THR A 183 -13.03 -12.63 -2.39
CA THR A 183 -13.56 -12.30 -1.05
C THR A 183 -12.46 -11.59 -0.26
N ASP A 184 -12.69 -10.35 0.09
CA ASP A 184 -11.76 -9.54 0.88
C ASP A 184 -12.08 -9.60 2.38
#